data_139fb96184d5a659faf9d80d90ffe88d
#
_entry.id   139fb96184d5a659faf9d80d90ffe88d
#
_cell.length_a   1.000
_cell.length_b   1.000
_cell.length_c   1.000
_cell.angle_alpha   90.00
_cell.angle_beta   90.00
_cell.angle_gamma   90.00
#
_symmetry.space_group_name_H-M   'P 1'
#
loop_
_entity.id
_entity.type
_entity.pdbx_description
1 polymer ?
#
loop_
_entity_poly.entity_id
_entity_poly.type
_entity_poly.pdbx_seq_one_letter_code
_entity_poly.pdbx_strand_id
1 'polypeptide(L)'
;MSKVLFDLASTQPNSNGKRHGGGIYGEVVFKRIVEKQLPIAVFYDSSKWFNPEMKKLIKEAGIDMYDISTQSLQDIIDSNHFELLYTPLVEDYLNNVRNCRVKATVHGLRNFELPLDWYRFKYQQEFKIKRFIRFIYRKWFHENTLQEEKGNWEKRIKPEYDIITVSNHSAYSIKTFFPRFRDKEVKVFYSPLQYENDQFKGNAKDFSKGNKYFLLVSGNRWEKNNLRAIMALDSLFSQGVLKDFNVVITGASSATVYRYKIKNPNKFNFVGYVDDNVLRELYRNAYCLVYPSLNEGFGYPPLEAMQFGTPVLASPFASIPEVCGDAVLYFNPFSTEEIKNRILMICDKEIYNVMSERGVSRFDTIKNKQKKDLEKLIDYIFE
;
A
#
# COMPACT_ATOMS: atom_id res chain seq x y z
N MET A 1 8.51 32.31 -4.54
CA MET A 1 7.91 31.16 -3.83
C MET A 1 8.81 30.83 -2.65
N SER A 2 8.21 30.65 -1.48
CA SER A 2 8.94 30.17 -0.29
C SER A 2 9.53 28.79 -0.56
N LYS A 3 10.73 28.52 -0.02
CA LYS A 3 11.39 27.22 -0.16
C LYS A 3 10.66 26.17 0.69
N VAL A 4 10.20 25.09 0.08
CA VAL A 4 9.50 24.00 0.78
C VAL A 4 10.51 23.04 1.40
N LEU A 5 10.34 22.70 2.69
CA LEU A 5 11.07 21.61 3.32
C LEU A 5 10.34 20.31 3.09
N PHE A 6 10.94 19.39 2.33
CA PHE A 6 10.35 18.09 1.97
C PHE A 6 10.90 16.98 2.86
N ASP A 7 10.01 16.17 3.38
CA ASP A 7 10.32 15.01 4.22
C ASP A 7 10.70 13.79 3.39
N LEU A 8 11.98 13.52 3.24
CA LEU A 8 12.49 12.25 2.72
C LEU A 8 12.78 11.22 3.82
N ALA A 9 12.82 11.63 5.10
CA ALA A 9 13.04 10.71 6.22
C ALA A 9 11.89 9.69 6.32
N SER A 10 10.65 10.11 6.07
CA SER A 10 9.48 9.22 6.07
C SER A 10 9.46 8.23 4.89
N THR A 11 10.21 8.49 3.83
CA THR A 11 10.32 7.57 2.68
C THR A 11 11.32 6.45 2.92
N GLN A 12 12.21 6.62 3.90
CA GLN A 12 13.25 5.65 4.21
C GLN A 12 12.65 4.39 4.86
N PRO A 13 13.18 3.19 4.54
CA PRO A 13 12.65 1.96 5.08
C PRO A 13 12.87 1.85 6.59
N ASN A 14 11.92 1.22 7.27
CA ASN A 14 12.08 0.82 8.64
C ASN A 14 13.23 -0.21 8.79
N SER A 15 13.61 -0.55 10.01
CA SER A 15 14.77 -1.37 10.43
C SER A 15 15.11 -2.63 9.62
N ASN A 16 14.28 -3.04 8.67
CA ASN A 16 14.48 -4.23 7.82
C ASN A 16 14.97 -3.91 6.39
N GLY A 17 15.32 -2.65 6.08
CA GLY A 17 15.89 -2.25 4.78
C GLY A 17 14.99 -2.46 3.56
N LYS A 18 13.66 -2.64 3.75
CA LYS A 18 12.71 -2.88 2.67
C LYS A 18 11.92 -1.61 2.35
N ARG A 19 11.85 -1.27 1.06
CA ARG A 19 10.98 -0.19 0.56
C ARG A 19 9.52 -0.51 0.88
N HIS A 20 8.72 0.51 1.14
CA HIS A 20 7.28 0.40 1.41
C HIS A 20 6.49 1.35 0.50
N GLY A 21 5.21 1.05 0.26
CA GLY A 21 4.39 1.78 -0.71
C GLY A 21 4.29 3.28 -0.46
N GLY A 22 4.22 3.71 0.81
CA GLY A 22 4.22 5.13 1.15
C GLY A 22 5.57 5.82 0.88
N GLY A 23 6.69 5.09 1.07
CA GLY A 23 8.01 5.60 0.71
C GLY A 23 8.16 5.79 -0.79
N ILE A 24 7.68 4.83 -1.60
CA ILE A 24 7.68 4.95 -3.07
C ILE A 24 6.80 6.14 -3.50
N TYR A 25 5.63 6.33 -2.88
CA TYR A 25 4.80 7.51 -3.11
C TYR A 25 5.59 8.81 -2.92
N GLY A 26 6.27 8.97 -1.78
CA GLY A 26 7.07 10.16 -1.49
C GLY A 26 8.21 10.38 -2.48
N GLU A 27 8.92 9.30 -2.88
CA GLU A 27 9.97 9.37 -3.90
C GLU A 27 9.43 9.82 -5.27
N VAL A 28 8.24 9.37 -5.69
CA VAL A 28 7.62 9.79 -6.96
C VAL A 28 7.24 11.26 -6.92
N VAL A 29 6.62 11.73 -5.82
CA VAL A 29 6.28 13.14 -5.63
C VAL A 29 7.55 14.01 -5.66
N PHE A 30 8.59 13.58 -4.93
CA PHE A 30 9.86 14.29 -4.90
C PHE A 30 10.52 14.39 -6.28
N LYS A 31 10.63 13.27 -7.02
CA LYS A 31 11.16 13.25 -8.39
C LYS A 31 10.44 14.27 -9.28
N ARG A 32 9.11 14.31 -9.20
CA ARG A 32 8.34 15.23 -10.03
C ARG A 32 8.54 16.69 -9.67
N ILE A 33 8.72 17.01 -8.38
CA ILE A 33 9.08 18.36 -7.92
C ILE A 33 10.43 18.79 -8.49
N VAL A 34 11.43 17.90 -8.45
CA VAL A 34 12.77 18.15 -9.00
C VAL A 34 12.72 18.36 -10.52
N GLU A 35 11.97 17.54 -11.26
CA GLU A 35 11.76 17.71 -12.71
C GLU A 35 11.16 19.06 -13.07
N LYS A 36 10.28 19.60 -12.22
CA LYS A 36 9.68 20.94 -12.38
C LYS A 36 10.62 22.08 -11.90
N GLN A 37 11.79 21.76 -11.36
CA GLN A 37 12.78 22.72 -10.83
C GLN A 37 12.20 23.68 -9.78
N LEU A 38 11.29 23.16 -8.93
CA LEU A 38 10.67 23.97 -7.88
C LEU A 38 11.59 24.13 -6.66
N PRO A 39 11.50 25.26 -5.93
CA PRO A 39 12.41 25.57 -4.82
C PRO A 39 12.13 24.67 -3.62
N ILE A 40 13.05 23.73 -3.36
CA ILE A 40 12.90 22.69 -2.34
C ILE A 40 14.22 22.49 -1.57
N ALA A 41 14.08 22.13 -0.29
CA ALA A 41 15.13 21.52 0.50
C ALA A 41 14.58 20.21 1.09
N VAL A 42 15.43 19.31 1.53
CA VAL A 42 15.01 18.02 2.05
C VAL A 42 15.61 17.75 3.42
N PHE A 43 14.89 16.95 4.23
CA PHE A 43 15.51 16.33 5.39
C PHE A 43 15.40 14.81 5.32
N TYR A 44 16.36 14.13 5.94
CA TYR A 44 16.50 12.68 5.95
C TYR A 44 17.10 12.21 7.29
N ASP A 45 17.17 10.91 7.50
CA ASP A 45 17.78 10.30 8.69
C ASP A 45 18.99 9.47 8.25
N SER A 46 20.20 9.92 8.50
CA SER A 46 21.43 9.24 8.08
C SER A 46 21.66 7.90 8.79
N SER A 47 20.96 7.64 9.88
CA SER A 47 21.02 6.34 10.59
C SER A 47 20.27 5.24 9.84
N LYS A 48 19.46 5.58 8.82
CA LYS A 48 18.66 4.66 8.02
C LYS A 48 19.21 4.53 6.60
N TRP A 49 18.86 3.43 5.96
CA TRP A 49 19.16 3.27 4.54
C TRP A 49 18.47 4.38 3.72
N PHE A 50 19.23 5.00 2.84
CA PHE A 50 18.72 6.03 1.93
C PHE A 50 18.88 5.60 0.48
N ASN A 51 17.84 5.80 -0.34
CA ASN A 51 17.84 5.40 -1.73
C ASN A 51 18.95 6.08 -2.52
N PRO A 52 19.92 5.32 -3.12
CA PRO A 52 21.03 5.90 -3.86
C PRO A 52 20.61 6.76 -5.06
N GLU A 53 19.50 6.43 -5.73
CA GLU A 53 18.96 7.24 -6.83
C GLU A 53 18.50 8.61 -6.33
N MET A 54 17.81 8.65 -5.19
CA MET A 54 17.39 9.90 -4.58
C MET A 54 18.59 10.74 -4.18
N LYS A 55 19.60 10.13 -3.58
CA LYS A 55 20.84 10.81 -3.19
C LYS A 55 21.56 11.41 -4.40
N LYS A 56 21.61 10.68 -5.50
CA LYS A 56 22.19 11.15 -6.77
C LYS A 56 21.40 12.36 -7.31
N LEU A 57 20.08 12.24 -7.39
CA LEU A 57 19.17 13.26 -7.91
C LEU A 57 19.30 14.58 -7.10
N ILE A 58 19.33 14.49 -5.78
CA ILE A 58 19.50 15.64 -4.88
C ILE A 58 20.82 16.37 -5.17
N LYS A 59 21.91 15.60 -5.29
CA LYS A 59 23.23 16.15 -5.58
C LYS A 59 23.31 16.84 -6.95
N GLU A 60 22.74 16.20 -7.98
CA GLU A 60 22.70 16.74 -9.35
C GLU A 60 21.84 18.01 -9.44
N ALA A 61 20.76 18.09 -8.67
CA ALA A 61 19.87 19.26 -8.61
C ALA A 61 20.35 20.35 -7.65
N GLY A 62 21.44 20.15 -6.90
CA GLY A 62 21.96 21.13 -5.93
C GLY A 62 21.00 21.43 -4.78
N ILE A 63 20.22 20.43 -4.31
CA ILE A 63 19.21 20.59 -3.27
C ILE A 63 19.86 20.46 -1.90
N ASP A 64 19.56 21.39 -0.98
CA ASP A 64 20.05 21.36 0.40
C ASP A 64 19.46 20.17 1.17
N MET A 65 20.32 19.48 1.93
CA MET A 65 19.98 18.31 2.72
C MET A 65 20.25 18.54 4.21
N TYR A 66 19.30 18.20 5.06
CA TYR A 66 19.40 18.29 6.51
C TYR A 66 19.20 16.92 7.17
N ASP A 67 20.02 16.62 8.18
CA ASP A 67 20.03 15.31 8.85
C ASP A 67 19.36 15.38 10.23
N ILE A 68 18.17 14.74 10.35
CA ILE A 68 17.41 14.71 11.61
C ILE A 68 17.98 13.71 12.63
N SER A 69 19.00 12.94 12.31
CA SER A 69 19.72 12.11 13.26
C SER A 69 20.72 12.90 14.10
N THR A 70 21.13 14.07 13.61
CA THR A 70 22.14 14.94 14.24
C THR A 70 21.57 16.25 14.77
N GLN A 71 20.42 16.70 14.22
CA GLN A 71 19.77 17.95 14.55
C GLN A 71 18.25 17.75 14.63
N SER A 72 17.56 18.44 15.55
CA SER A 72 16.10 18.31 15.61
C SER A 72 15.42 18.94 14.38
N LEU A 73 14.27 18.38 13.95
CA LEU A 73 13.51 18.95 12.84
C LEU A 73 13.10 20.41 13.10
N GLN A 74 12.77 20.77 14.36
CA GLN A 74 12.43 22.13 14.73
C GLN A 74 13.62 23.09 14.57
N ASP A 75 14.83 22.67 14.98
CA ASP A 75 16.03 23.50 14.81
C ASP A 75 16.35 23.73 13.31
N ILE A 76 16.13 22.73 12.47
CA ILE A 76 16.27 22.86 11.00
C ILE A 76 15.30 23.93 10.48
N ILE A 77 14.03 23.85 10.90
CA ILE A 77 12.98 24.80 10.50
C ILE A 77 13.35 26.22 10.92
N ASP A 78 13.69 26.41 12.19
CA ASP A 78 13.94 27.73 12.78
C ASP A 78 15.22 28.38 12.23
N SER A 79 16.32 27.61 12.14
CA SER A 79 17.62 28.13 11.66
C SER A 79 17.62 28.50 10.17
N ASN A 80 16.74 27.84 9.36
CA ASN A 80 16.67 28.11 7.93
C ASN A 80 15.38 28.86 7.52
N HIS A 81 14.56 29.27 8.50
CA HIS A 81 13.31 30.00 8.30
C HIS A 81 12.35 29.35 7.31
N PHE A 82 12.16 28.01 7.43
CA PHE A 82 11.19 27.30 6.62
C PHE A 82 9.77 27.62 7.06
N GLU A 83 8.98 28.17 6.16
CA GLU A 83 7.56 28.50 6.40
C GLU A 83 6.61 27.34 6.06
N LEU A 84 7.05 26.40 5.20
CA LEU A 84 6.23 25.31 4.71
C LEU A 84 7.01 23.99 4.72
N LEU A 85 6.40 22.97 5.33
CA LEU A 85 6.86 21.59 5.37
C LEU A 85 5.84 20.70 4.69
N TYR A 86 6.30 19.87 3.76
CA TYR A 86 5.49 18.78 3.20
C TYR A 86 6.02 17.42 3.65
N THR A 87 5.12 16.57 4.16
CA THR A 87 5.42 15.19 4.51
C THR A 87 4.54 14.21 3.73
N PRO A 88 5.14 13.24 3.00
CA PRO A 88 4.41 12.18 2.29
C PRO A 88 3.86 11.10 3.21
N LEU A 89 4.35 11.03 4.46
CA LEU A 89 3.89 10.11 5.51
C LEU A 89 3.98 10.78 6.87
N VAL A 90 2.95 10.63 7.67
CA VAL A 90 2.89 11.21 9.02
C VAL A 90 3.67 10.36 10.01
N GLU A 91 4.71 10.95 10.62
CA GLU A 91 5.62 10.32 11.59
C GLU A 91 5.69 11.08 12.93
N ASP A 92 6.24 10.44 13.96
CA ASP A 92 6.25 10.97 15.34
C ASP A 92 7.05 12.26 15.50
N TYR A 93 8.08 12.50 14.68
CA TYR A 93 8.88 13.74 14.77
C TYR A 93 8.09 15.00 14.41
N LEU A 94 6.95 14.87 13.73
CA LEU A 94 6.04 15.99 13.45
C LEU A 94 5.35 16.53 14.71
N ASN A 95 5.29 15.75 15.80
CA ASN A 95 4.65 16.16 17.04
C ASN A 95 5.20 17.47 17.62
N ASN A 96 6.48 17.76 17.35
CA ASN A 96 7.20 18.91 17.90
C ASN A 96 7.27 20.11 16.94
N VAL A 97 6.77 19.97 15.71
CA VAL A 97 6.81 21.06 14.70
C VAL A 97 5.90 22.22 15.13
N ARG A 98 6.47 23.44 15.11
CA ARG A 98 5.81 24.71 15.43
C ARG A 98 6.26 25.77 14.45
N ASN A 99 5.49 26.85 14.34
CA ASN A 99 5.82 28.03 13.51
C ASN A 99 6.12 27.70 12.03
N CYS A 100 5.56 26.59 11.53
CA CYS A 100 5.72 26.17 10.15
C CYS A 100 4.39 25.57 9.69
N ARG A 101 3.89 25.97 8.54
CA ARG A 101 2.71 25.34 7.92
C ARG A 101 3.06 23.93 7.51
N VAL A 102 2.22 22.97 7.83
CA VAL A 102 2.47 21.55 7.51
C VAL A 102 1.40 21.03 6.56
N LYS A 103 1.80 20.54 5.41
CA LYS A 103 0.97 19.76 4.50
C LYS A 103 1.35 18.29 4.62
N ALA A 104 0.40 17.46 5.06
CA ALA A 104 0.67 16.08 5.45
C ALA A 104 -0.22 15.09 4.71
N THR A 105 0.41 14.08 4.09
CA THR A 105 -0.34 13.00 3.43
C THR A 105 -0.61 11.84 4.40
N VAL A 106 -1.88 11.50 4.56
CA VAL A 106 -2.37 10.36 5.33
C VAL A 106 -2.88 9.29 4.37
N HIS A 107 -2.19 8.15 4.27
CA HIS A 107 -2.53 7.09 3.33
C HIS A 107 -3.73 6.24 3.74
N GLY A 108 -4.18 6.33 4.97
CA GLY A 108 -5.32 5.60 5.51
C GLY A 108 -5.17 5.31 7.00
N LEU A 109 -6.27 4.93 7.61
CA LEU A 109 -6.39 4.70 9.06
C LEU A 109 -6.59 3.21 9.38
N ARG A 110 -5.72 2.36 8.83
CA ARG A 110 -5.81 0.90 8.95
C ARG A 110 -6.03 0.40 10.37
N ASN A 111 -5.38 1.01 11.37
CA ASN A 111 -5.51 0.58 12.76
C ASN A 111 -6.92 0.73 13.33
N PHE A 112 -7.70 1.66 12.78
CA PHE A 112 -9.10 1.90 13.17
C PHE A 112 -10.08 1.02 12.41
N GLU A 113 -9.79 0.74 11.14
CA GLU A 113 -10.71 0.10 10.21
C GLU A 113 -10.58 -1.41 10.13
N LEU A 114 -9.40 -1.96 10.49
CA LEU A 114 -9.20 -3.40 10.44
C LEU A 114 -10.14 -4.12 11.41
N PRO A 115 -10.92 -5.10 10.92
CA PRO A 115 -11.80 -5.87 11.78
C PRO A 115 -11.01 -6.68 12.81
N LEU A 116 -11.68 -7.00 13.92
CA LEU A 116 -11.16 -7.96 14.89
C LEU A 116 -11.29 -9.36 14.29
N ASP A 117 -10.22 -9.85 13.69
CA ASP A 117 -10.18 -11.13 13.02
C ASP A 117 -9.19 -12.10 13.68
N TRP A 118 -9.72 -13.22 14.17
CA TRP A 118 -8.93 -14.28 14.79
C TRP A 118 -7.90 -14.88 13.83
N TYR A 119 -8.13 -14.83 12.53
CA TYR A 119 -7.20 -15.37 11.53
C TYR A 119 -5.82 -14.73 11.57
N ARG A 120 -5.65 -13.52 12.12
CA ARG A 120 -4.32 -12.93 12.34
C ARG A 120 -3.37 -13.87 13.13
N PHE A 121 -3.90 -14.63 14.09
CA PHE A 121 -3.12 -15.57 14.90
C PHE A 121 -2.80 -16.88 14.19
N LYS A 122 -3.37 -17.12 13.01
CA LYS A 122 -2.96 -18.19 12.12
C LYS A 122 -1.70 -17.86 11.33
N TYR A 123 -1.23 -16.60 11.37
CA TYR A 123 0.06 -16.19 10.87
C TYR A 123 1.07 -16.29 12.01
N GLN A 124 2.14 -17.09 11.85
CA GLN A 124 3.07 -17.37 12.95
C GLN A 124 3.76 -16.12 13.52
N GLN A 125 4.04 -15.16 12.64
CA GLN A 125 4.66 -13.89 13.04
C GLN A 125 3.77 -13.05 13.98
N GLU A 126 2.46 -13.27 13.95
CA GLU A 126 1.49 -12.53 14.75
C GLU A 126 1.21 -13.20 16.12
N PHE A 127 1.53 -14.49 16.27
CA PHE A 127 1.28 -15.20 17.51
C PHE A 127 2.35 -14.90 18.56
N LYS A 128 2.14 -13.81 19.29
CA LYS A 128 2.89 -13.49 20.52
C LYS A 128 1.89 -13.34 21.66
N ILE A 129 2.22 -13.85 22.85
CA ILE A 129 1.33 -13.80 24.02
C ILE A 129 0.83 -12.38 24.29
N LYS A 130 1.72 -11.36 24.21
CA LYS A 130 1.34 -9.95 24.37
C LYS A 130 0.31 -9.49 23.33
N ARG A 131 0.46 -9.91 22.06
CA ARG A 131 -0.50 -9.58 20.99
C ARG A 131 -1.83 -10.29 21.16
N PHE A 132 -1.80 -11.52 21.66
CA PHE A 132 -3.01 -12.28 21.98
C PHE A 132 -3.78 -11.63 23.14
N ILE A 133 -3.10 -11.28 24.24
CA ILE A 133 -3.72 -10.55 25.37
C ILE A 133 -4.30 -9.22 24.89
N ARG A 134 -3.54 -8.45 24.07
CA ARG A 134 -4.04 -7.19 23.48
C ARG A 134 -5.26 -7.40 22.58
N PHE A 135 -5.33 -8.51 21.84
CA PHE A 135 -6.51 -8.84 21.02
C PHE A 135 -7.74 -9.13 21.89
N ILE A 136 -7.58 -9.93 22.97
CA ILE A 136 -8.67 -10.18 23.91
C ILE A 136 -9.10 -8.87 24.57
N TYR A 137 -8.15 -8.04 25.00
CA TYR A 137 -8.44 -6.71 25.53
C TYR A 137 -9.22 -5.85 24.52
N ARG A 138 -8.79 -5.78 23.25
CA ARG A 138 -9.53 -5.07 22.18
C ARG A 138 -10.92 -5.61 21.95
N LYS A 139 -11.13 -6.90 22.11
CA LYS A 139 -12.46 -7.51 21.97
C LYS A 139 -13.42 -7.05 23.06
N TRP A 140 -12.92 -6.95 24.29
CA TRP A 140 -13.74 -6.58 25.47
C TRP A 140 -13.78 -5.07 25.73
N PHE A 141 -12.72 -4.36 25.38
CA PHE A 141 -12.53 -2.92 25.62
C PHE A 141 -12.24 -2.16 24.33
N HIS A 142 -13.06 -2.39 23.34
CA HIS A 142 -12.88 -1.83 21.99
C HIS A 142 -12.73 -0.31 22.02
N GLU A 143 -13.63 0.39 22.70
CA GLU A 143 -13.65 1.85 22.82
C GLU A 143 -12.36 2.39 23.45
N ASN A 144 -11.88 1.76 24.54
CA ASN A 144 -10.64 2.19 25.21
C ASN A 144 -9.43 2.07 24.27
N THR A 145 -9.37 0.99 23.49
CA THR A 145 -8.27 0.78 22.54
C THR A 145 -8.34 1.78 21.39
N LEU A 146 -9.53 2.10 20.90
CA LEU A 146 -9.72 3.13 19.88
C LEU A 146 -9.32 4.51 20.40
N GLN A 147 -9.63 4.83 21.67
CA GLN A 147 -9.22 6.09 22.28
C GLN A 147 -7.71 6.21 22.45
N GLU A 148 -7.01 5.13 22.84
CA GLU A 148 -5.55 5.10 22.90
C GLU A 148 -4.91 5.35 21.52
N GLU A 149 -5.36 4.62 20.50
CA GLU A 149 -4.89 4.81 19.12
C GLU A 149 -5.21 6.22 18.61
N LYS A 150 -6.39 6.74 18.93
CA LYS A 150 -6.81 8.09 18.56
C LYS A 150 -5.91 9.14 19.18
N GLY A 151 -5.57 9.02 20.48
CA GLY A 151 -4.66 9.94 21.15
C GLY A 151 -3.27 9.98 20.51
N ASN A 152 -2.77 8.84 20.02
CA ASN A 152 -1.49 8.78 19.31
C ASN A 152 -1.57 9.49 17.95
N TRP A 153 -2.66 9.28 17.20
CA TRP A 153 -2.87 9.95 15.92
C TRP A 153 -3.14 11.44 16.05
N GLU A 154 -3.81 11.86 17.12
CA GLU A 154 -4.09 13.29 17.41
C GLU A 154 -2.83 14.13 17.59
N LYS A 155 -1.75 13.52 18.06
CA LYS A 155 -0.44 14.17 18.15
C LYS A 155 0.22 14.34 16.78
N ARG A 156 0.00 13.39 15.85
CA ARG A 156 0.61 13.37 14.52
C ARG A 156 -0.11 14.22 13.49
N ILE A 157 -1.47 14.27 13.56
CA ILE A 157 -2.30 15.06 12.65
C ILE A 157 -2.95 16.20 13.42
N LYS A 158 -2.25 17.33 13.54
CA LYS A 158 -2.75 18.48 14.27
C LYS A 158 -3.88 19.19 13.51
N PRO A 159 -4.79 19.89 14.22
CA PRO A 159 -5.87 20.63 13.56
C PRO A 159 -5.39 21.69 12.55
N GLU A 160 -4.24 22.28 12.78
CA GLU A 160 -3.65 23.31 11.92
C GLU A 160 -2.99 22.74 10.64
N TYR A 161 -2.83 21.42 10.53
CA TYR A 161 -2.23 20.80 9.34
C TYR A 161 -3.21 20.73 8.18
N ASP A 162 -2.70 20.97 6.99
CA ASP A 162 -3.39 20.73 5.73
C ASP A 162 -3.30 19.23 5.39
N ILE A 163 -4.39 18.52 5.54
CA ILE A 163 -4.39 17.07 5.35
C ILE A 163 -4.71 16.71 3.90
N ILE A 164 -3.86 15.88 3.35
CA ILE A 164 -3.95 15.29 2.02
C ILE A 164 -4.19 13.79 2.17
N THR A 165 -4.94 13.19 1.26
CA THR A 165 -5.15 11.74 1.21
C THR A 165 -5.06 11.20 -0.22
N VAL A 166 -4.95 9.86 -0.31
CA VAL A 166 -4.76 9.15 -1.58
C VAL A 166 -6.05 8.54 -2.13
N SER A 167 -7.17 8.65 -1.40
CA SER A 167 -8.49 8.15 -1.81
C SER A 167 -9.60 8.88 -1.07
N ASN A 168 -10.81 8.91 -1.63
CA ASN A 168 -12.00 9.43 -0.94
C ASN A 168 -12.32 8.60 0.31
N HIS A 169 -12.14 7.27 0.23
CA HIS A 169 -12.27 6.41 1.40
C HIS A 169 -11.43 6.92 2.58
N SER A 170 -10.14 7.19 2.36
CA SER A 170 -9.24 7.69 3.41
C SER A 170 -9.66 9.07 3.92
N ALA A 171 -10.18 9.96 3.06
CA ALA A 171 -10.68 11.27 3.48
C ALA A 171 -11.89 11.14 4.42
N TYR A 172 -12.86 10.30 4.08
CA TYR A 172 -14.02 10.05 4.93
C TYR A 172 -13.67 9.28 6.20
N SER A 173 -12.70 8.39 6.14
CA SER A 173 -12.14 7.70 7.31
C SER A 173 -11.59 8.72 8.32
N ILE A 174 -10.78 9.70 7.88
CA ILE A 174 -10.26 10.77 8.74
C ILE A 174 -11.42 11.56 9.37
N LYS A 175 -12.42 11.98 8.61
CA LYS A 175 -13.58 12.72 9.10
C LYS A 175 -14.44 11.90 10.09
N THR A 176 -14.46 10.58 9.94
CA THR A 176 -15.18 9.66 10.81
C THR A 176 -14.50 9.52 12.17
N PHE A 177 -13.20 9.21 12.17
CA PHE A 177 -12.45 8.94 13.39
C PHE A 177 -11.96 10.22 14.10
N PHE A 178 -11.79 11.32 13.36
CA PHE A 178 -11.36 12.62 13.89
C PHE A 178 -12.38 13.71 13.56
N PRO A 179 -13.45 13.88 14.35
CA PRO A 179 -14.54 14.82 14.10
C PRO A 179 -14.09 16.27 13.86
N ARG A 180 -12.94 16.67 14.40
CA ARG A 180 -12.35 18.01 14.19
C ARG A 180 -11.99 18.32 12.73
N PHE A 181 -11.94 17.30 11.85
CA PHE A 181 -11.73 17.45 10.41
C PHE A 181 -13.03 17.40 9.59
N ARG A 182 -14.21 17.26 10.21
CA ARG A 182 -15.49 17.15 9.46
C ARG A 182 -15.76 18.37 8.60
N ASP A 183 -15.56 19.55 9.17
CA ASP A 183 -15.81 20.83 8.52
C ASP A 183 -14.56 21.36 7.77
N LYS A 184 -13.45 20.62 7.81
CA LYS A 184 -12.23 20.97 7.10
C LYS A 184 -12.19 20.29 5.76
N GLU A 185 -11.58 20.98 4.79
CA GLU A 185 -11.26 20.37 3.54
C GLU A 185 -10.09 19.38 3.72
N VAL A 186 -10.32 18.11 3.37
CA VAL A 186 -9.29 17.08 3.25
C VAL A 186 -9.07 16.88 1.77
N LYS A 187 -7.92 17.32 1.26
CA LYS A 187 -7.61 17.20 -0.16
C LYS A 187 -7.38 15.76 -0.56
N VAL A 188 -7.98 15.35 -1.68
CA VAL A 188 -7.82 14.00 -2.22
C VAL A 188 -7.08 14.06 -3.55
N PHE A 189 -5.87 13.51 -3.57
CA PHE A 189 -5.11 13.28 -4.80
C PHE A 189 -4.77 11.79 -4.88
N TYR A 190 -5.20 11.13 -5.94
CA TYR A 190 -4.93 9.70 -6.13
C TYR A 190 -3.43 9.44 -6.10
N SER A 191 -3.07 8.39 -5.38
CA SER A 191 -1.67 8.00 -5.25
C SER A 191 -1.01 7.84 -6.62
N PRO A 192 0.13 8.49 -6.90
CA PRO A 192 0.72 8.53 -8.24
C PRO A 192 1.12 7.14 -8.73
N LEU A 193 1.21 6.97 -10.03
CA LEU A 193 1.71 5.77 -10.65
C LEU A 193 3.16 5.53 -10.21
N GLN A 194 3.47 4.32 -9.75
CA GLN A 194 4.79 4.00 -9.23
C GLN A 194 5.83 3.76 -10.34
N TYR A 195 5.38 3.32 -11.52
CA TYR A 195 6.24 2.97 -12.64
C TYR A 195 5.64 3.49 -13.95
N GLU A 196 6.34 4.37 -14.65
CA GLU A 196 5.87 4.95 -15.92
C GLU A 196 6.23 4.12 -17.16
N ASN A 197 7.31 3.34 -17.11
CA ASN A 197 7.88 2.68 -18.29
C ASN A 197 7.64 1.18 -18.32
N ASP A 198 7.03 0.70 -19.44
CA ASP A 198 6.92 -0.72 -19.78
C ASP A 198 8.22 -1.34 -20.35
N GLN A 199 9.32 -0.59 -20.37
CA GLN A 199 10.62 -1.07 -20.91
C GLN A 199 11.30 -2.01 -19.93
N PHE A 200 10.62 -3.10 -19.58
CA PHE A 200 11.26 -4.16 -18.84
C PHE A 200 11.58 -5.33 -19.76
N LYS A 201 12.88 -5.64 -19.89
CA LYS A 201 13.42 -6.87 -20.48
C LYS A 201 14.06 -7.68 -19.34
N GLY A 202 13.28 -8.43 -18.62
CA GLY A 202 13.76 -9.37 -17.61
C GLY A 202 13.36 -10.80 -18.01
N ASN A 203 14.29 -11.72 -17.94
CA ASN A 203 13.96 -13.14 -17.94
C ASN A 203 13.48 -13.50 -16.53
N ALA A 204 12.17 -13.38 -16.27
CA ALA A 204 11.60 -13.88 -15.04
C ALA A 204 11.80 -15.41 -15.01
N LYS A 205 12.33 -15.89 -13.89
CA LYS A 205 12.36 -17.33 -13.61
C LYS A 205 10.92 -17.85 -13.68
N ASP A 206 10.69 -18.93 -14.39
CA ASP A 206 9.36 -19.57 -14.44
C ASP A 206 8.96 -20.09 -13.04
N PHE A 207 8.22 -19.27 -12.32
CA PHE A 207 7.66 -19.64 -11.02
C PHE A 207 6.38 -20.49 -11.15
N SER A 208 5.80 -20.59 -12.34
CA SER A 208 4.56 -21.32 -12.61
C SER A 208 4.80 -22.82 -12.88
N LYS A 209 6.06 -23.20 -13.16
CA LYS A 209 6.40 -24.59 -13.57
C LYS A 209 5.62 -25.03 -14.81
N GLY A 210 5.40 -24.10 -15.76
CA GLY A 210 4.70 -24.35 -17.00
C GLY A 210 3.16 -24.40 -16.91
N ASN A 211 2.57 -24.16 -15.74
CA ASN A 211 1.11 -24.12 -15.56
C ASN A 211 0.56 -22.68 -15.51
N LYS A 212 -0.74 -22.52 -15.75
CA LYS A 212 -1.45 -21.27 -15.37
C LYS A 212 -1.38 -21.10 -13.87
N TYR A 213 -1.38 -19.86 -13.38
CA TYR A 213 -1.32 -19.65 -11.94
C TYR A 213 -2.19 -18.49 -11.44
N PHE A 214 -2.72 -18.66 -10.24
CA PHE A 214 -3.29 -17.60 -9.44
C PHE A 214 -2.16 -16.91 -8.66
N LEU A 215 -2.15 -15.58 -8.67
CA LEU A 215 -1.17 -14.79 -7.95
C LEU A 215 -1.75 -14.29 -6.61
N LEU A 216 -0.98 -14.46 -5.54
CA LEU A 216 -1.21 -13.86 -4.23
C LEU A 216 0.00 -13.03 -3.83
N VAL A 217 -0.20 -11.80 -3.39
CA VAL A 217 0.90 -10.89 -3.03
C VAL A 217 0.95 -10.60 -1.54
N SER A 218 2.16 -10.33 -1.00
CA SER A 218 2.40 -10.01 0.42
C SER A 218 1.91 -11.11 1.38
N GLY A 219 2.26 -12.35 1.11
CA GLY A 219 1.76 -13.56 1.79
C GLY A 219 2.03 -13.63 3.30
N ASN A 220 3.04 -12.90 3.82
CA ASN A 220 3.37 -12.87 5.23
C ASN A 220 2.55 -11.84 6.05
N ARG A 221 1.72 -11.02 5.43
CA ARG A 221 0.94 -9.97 6.08
C ARG A 221 -0.50 -10.43 6.30
N TRP A 222 -0.94 -10.51 7.57
CA TRP A 222 -2.26 -11.05 7.92
C TRP A 222 -3.41 -10.22 7.35
N GLU A 223 -3.25 -8.91 7.27
CA GLU A 223 -4.27 -8.00 6.73
C GLU A 223 -4.48 -8.16 5.22
N LYS A 224 -3.53 -8.76 4.51
CA LYS A 224 -3.72 -9.19 3.11
C LYS A 224 -4.58 -10.45 2.98
N ASN A 225 -4.84 -11.13 4.09
CA ASN A 225 -5.79 -12.23 4.24
C ASN A 225 -5.56 -13.42 3.27
N ASN A 226 -4.34 -13.57 2.76
CA ASN A 226 -4.00 -14.61 1.77
C ASN A 226 -4.29 -16.03 2.26
N LEU A 227 -4.26 -16.26 3.59
CA LEU A 227 -4.56 -17.59 4.13
C LEU A 227 -5.96 -18.10 3.73
N ARG A 228 -6.99 -17.22 3.70
CA ARG A 228 -8.34 -17.64 3.26
C ARG A 228 -8.38 -17.98 1.77
N ALA A 229 -7.67 -17.23 0.93
CA ALA A 229 -7.54 -17.57 -0.49
C ALA A 229 -6.77 -18.89 -0.69
N ILE A 230 -5.70 -19.12 0.07
CA ILE A 230 -4.96 -20.38 0.06
C ILE A 230 -5.88 -21.55 0.45
N MET A 231 -6.69 -21.42 1.51
CA MET A 231 -7.64 -22.46 1.93
C MET A 231 -8.71 -22.75 0.85
N ALA A 232 -9.21 -21.71 0.18
CA ALA A 232 -10.17 -21.85 -0.91
C ALA A 232 -9.54 -22.60 -2.10
N LEU A 233 -8.36 -22.19 -2.55
CA LEU A 233 -7.63 -22.83 -3.64
C LEU A 233 -7.24 -24.28 -3.31
N ASP A 234 -6.72 -24.53 -2.10
CA ASP A 234 -6.35 -25.86 -1.63
C ASP A 234 -7.56 -26.84 -1.62
N SER A 235 -8.73 -26.31 -1.24
CA SER A 235 -10.00 -27.08 -1.32
C SER A 235 -10.36 -27.42 -2.77
N LEU A 236 -10.25 -26.47 -3.71
CA LEU A 236 -10.55 -26.72 -5.14
C LEU A 236 -9.55 -27.68 -5.78
N PHE A 237 -8.27 -27.63 -5.40
CA PHE A 237 -7.28 -28.64 -5.83
C PHE A 237 -7.64 -30.04 -5.32
N SER A 238 -8.07 -30.16 -4.05
CA SER A 238 -8.50 -31.44 -3.48
C SER A 238 -9.73 -32.02 -4.16
N GLN A 239 -10.57 -31.17 -4.77
CA GLN A 239 -11.74 -31.56 -5.56
C GLN A 239 -11.39 -31.92 -7.03
N GLY A 240 -10.13 -31.74 -7.43
CA GLY A 240 -9.65 -32.01 -8.79
C GLY A 240 -10.12 -31.01 -9.85
N VAL A 241 -10.64 -29.85 -9.45
CA VAL A 241 -11.24 -28.87 -10.37
C VAL A 241 -10.17 -28.03 -11.08
N LEU A 242 -9.05 -27.70 -10.41
CA LEU A 242 -7.99 -26.82 -10.92
C LEU A 242 -6.73 -27.59 -11.34
N LYS A 243 -6.86 -28.64 -12.18
CA LYS A 243 -5.76 -29.56 -12.52
C LYS A 243 -4.54 -28.84 -13.12
N ASP A 244 -4.77 -27.89 -14.05
CA ASP A 244 -3.73 -27.19 -14.84
C ASP A 244 -3.29 -25.88 -14.19
N PHE A 245 -3.60 -25.68 -12.92
CA PHE A 245 -3.28 -24.46 -12.21
C PHE A 245 -2.30 -24.71 -11.07
N ASN A 246 -1.53 -23.66 -10.78
CA ASN A 246 -0.72 -23.50 -9.58
C ASN A 246 -1.08 -22.19 -8.87
N VAL A 247 -0.45 -21.93 -7.73
CA VAL A 247 -0.54 -20.68 -7.00
C VAL A 247 0.88 -20.15 -6.77
N VAL A 248 1.12 -18.90 -7.14
CA VAL A 248 2.38 -18.20 -6.84
C VAL A 248 2.10 -17.18 -5.73
N ILE A 249 2.93 -17.20 -4.68
CA ILE A 249 2.74 -16.37 -3.49
C ILE A 249 4.02 -15.58 -3.22
N THR A 250 3.94 -14.24 -3.33
CA THR A 250 5.06 -13.36 -2.98
C THR A 250 5.00 -12.93 -1.52
N GLY A 251 6.14 -12.49 -0.96
CA GLY A 251 6.23 -11.96 0.40
C GLY A 251 6.25 -13.01 1.51
N ALA A 252 6.12 -14.29 1.18
CA ALA A 252 6.30 -15.42 2.07
C ALA A 252 7.22 -16.45 1.41
N SER A 253 8.24 -16.93 2.13
CA SER A 253 9.23 -17.87 1.58
C SER A 253 8.82 -19.35 1.73
N SER A 254 7.81 -19.63 2.53
CA SER A 254 7.28 -20.99 2.74
C SER A 254 5.88 -20.97 3.36
N ALA A 255 5.19 -22.10 3.28
CA ALA A 255 3.89 -22.33 3.92
C ALA A 255 3.97 -22.26 5.46
N THR A 256 5.15 -22.38 6.06
CA THR A 256 5.34 -22.31 7.52
C THR A 256 4.97 -20.96 8.12
N VAL A 257 4.83 -19.91 7.29
CA VAL A 257 4.24 -18.62 7.70
C VAL A 257 2.85 -18.80 8.30
N TYR A 258 2.11 -19.82 7.85
CA TYR A 258 0.74 -20.09 8.28
C TYR A 258 0.66 -21.25 9.25
N ARG A 259 -0.19 -21.15 10.27
CA ARG A 259 -0.62 -22.26 11.12
C ARG A 259 -1.76 -23.03 10.45
N TYR A 260 -1.48 -23.48 9.25
CA TYR A 260 -2.39 -24.24 8.41
C TYR A 260 -1.59 -25.26 7.59
N LYS A 261 -2.02 -26.51 7.60
CA LYS A 261 -1.42 -27.57 6.78
C LYS A 261 -2.09 -27.60 5.41
N ILE A 262 -1.38 -27.15 4.38
CA ILE A 262 -1.81 -27.23 2.98
C ILE A 262 -1.87 -28.71 2.60
N LYS A 263 -2.99 -29.15 2.01
CA LYS A 263 -3.22 -30.53 1.58
C LYS A 263 -2.52 -30.85 0.25
N ASN A 264 -2.45 -29.87 -0.65
CA ASN A 264 -1.85 -29.97 -1.97
C ASN A 264 -0.59 -29.11 -2.12
N PRO A 265 0.48 -29.33 -1.32
CA PRO A 265 1.63 -28.41 -1.22
C PRO A 265 2.35 -28.19 -2.57
N ASN A 266 2.32 -29.19 -3.47
CA ASN A 266 2.94 -29.11 -4.78
C ASN A 266 2.30 -28.06 -5.72
N LYS A 267 1.07 -27.63 -5.42
CA LYS A 267 0.33 -26.62 -6.17
C LYS A 267 0.67 -25.20 -5.74
N PHE A 268 1.36 -25.02 -4.61
CA PHE A 268 1.69 -23.71 -4.04
C PHE A 268 3.18 -23.42 -4.11
N ASN A 269 3.54 -22.34 -4.80
CA ASN A 269 4.92 -21.87 -4.91
C ASN A 269 5.11 -20.57 -4.13
N PHE A 270 5.86 -20.63 -3.03
CA PHE A 270 6.22 -19.51 -2.18
C PHE A 270 7.55 -18.94 -2.62
N VAL A 271 7.55 -17.76 -3.23
CA VAL A 271 8.74 -17.18 -3.87
C VAL A 271 9.46 -16.14 -2.99
N GLY A 272 8.93 -15.87 -1.79
CA GLY A 272 9.52 -14.88 -0.90
C GLY A 272 9.31 -13.44 -1.37
N TYR A 273 10.21 -12.55 -0.94
CA TYR A 273 10.28 -11.21 -1.46
C TYR A 273 10.91 -11.24 -2.86
N VAL A 274 10.31 -10.55 -3.78
CA VAL A 274 10.79 -10.36 -5.15
C VAL A 274 10.98 -8.87 -5.43
N ASP A 275 11.91 -8.53 -6.33
CA ASP A 275 12.05 -7.15 -6.79
C ASP A 275 10.88 -6.72 -7.66
N ASP A 276 10.79 -5.41 -7.90
CA ASP A 276 9.66 -4.81 -8.61
C ASP A 276 9.52 -5.35 -10.05
N ASN A 277 10.63 -5.66 -10.70
CA ASN A 277 10.63 -6.17 -12.07
C ASN A 277 10.06 -7.58 -12.13
N VAL A 278 10.52 -8.45 -11.23
CA VAL A 278 9.98 -9.81 -11.09
C VAL A 278 8.50 -9.77 -10.71
N LEU A 279 8.09 -8.84 -9.83
CA LEU A 279 6.69 -8.70 -9.45
C LEU A 279 5.81 -8.30 -10.64
N ARG A 280 6.28 -7.39 -11.49
CA ARG A 280 5.56 -6.99 -12.73
C ARG A 280 5.41 -8.16 -13.70
N GLU A 281 6.45 -8.98 -13.89
CA GLU A 281 6.35 -10.19 -14.70
C GLU A 281 5.38 -11.21 -14.10
N LEU A 282 5.34 -11.32 -12.78
CA LEU A 282 4.34 -12.16 -12.11
C LEU A 282 2.92 -11.67 -12.35
N TYR A 283 2.66 -10.35 -12.35
CA TYR A 283 1.35 -9.81 -12.73
C TYR A 283 1.03 -10.10 -14.19
N ARG A 284 1.95 -9.82 -15.11
CA ARG A 284 1.75 -9.99 -16.57
C ARG A 284 1.38 -11.42 -16.94
N ASN A 285 2.03 -12.41 -16.32
CA ASN A 285 1.88 -13.81 -16.66
C ASN A 285 0.88 -14.56 -15.77
N ALA A 286 0.30 -13.91 -14.74
CA ALA A 286 -0.72 -14.52 -13.92
C ALA A 286 -2.01 -14.75 -14.72
N TYR A 287 -2.66 -15.88 -14.48
CA TYR A 287 -4.01 -16.12 -14.95
C TYR A 287 -4.99 -15.15 -14.27
N CYS A 288 -4.83 -14.96 -12.97
CA CYS A 288 -5.68 -14.06 -12.19
C CYS A 288 -4.98 -13.66 -10.89
N LEU A 289 -5.13 -12.40 -10.47
CA LEU A 289 -4.78 -11.94 -9.14
C LEU A 289 -5.94 -12.21 -8.17
N VAL A 290 -5.68 -12.89 -7.04
CA VAL A 290 -6.64 -13.02 -5.94
C VAL A 290 -6.20 -12.11 -4.79
N TYR A 291 -7.00 -11.07 -4.51
CA TYR A 291 -6.65 -9.99 -3.60
C TYR A 291 -7.66 -9.84 -2.45
N PRO A 292 -7.61 -10.69 -1.43
CA PRO A 292 -8.57 -10.73 -0.33
C PRO A 292 -8.27 -9.72 0.79
N SER A 293 -7.59 -8.61 0.49
CA SER A 293 -7.11 -7.64 1.47
C SER A 293 -8.24 -7.05 2.31
N LEU A 294 -8.01 -6.88 3.62
CA LEU A 294 -8.99 -6.37 4.57
C LEU A 294 -8.96 -4.85 4.70
N ASN A 295 -7.90 -4.19 4.25
CA ASN A 295 -7.81 -2.73 4.25
C ASN A 295 -6.67 -2.25 3.34
N GLU A 296 -6.96 -1.23 2.53
CA GLU A 296 -6.00 -0.55 1.67
C GLU A 296 -6.21 0.97 1.69
N GLY A 297 -5.11 1.71 1.65
CA GLY A 297 -5.18 3.16 1.48
C GLY A 297 -5.52 3.56 0.04
N PHE A 298 -5.00 2.81 -0.95
CA PHE A 298 -5.27 3.01 -2.37
C PHE A 298 -5.59 1.71 -3.10
N GLY A 299 -4.72 0.69 -3.09
CA GLY A 299 -4.96 -0.58 -3.77
C GLY A 299 -4.14 -0.74 -5.06
N TYR A 300 -2.83 -0.58 -4.98
CA TYR A 300 -1.92 -0.75 -6.12
C TYR A 300 -1.95 -2.14 -6.75
N PRO A 301 -1.89 -3.27 -6.02
CA PRO A 301 -1.82 -4.59 -6.62
C PRO A 301 -2.93 -4.92 -7.63
N PRO A 302 -4.20 -4.59 -7.40
CA PRO A 302 -5.23 -4.69 -8.43
C PRO A 302 -4.93 -3.90 -9.69
N LEU A 303 -4.49 -2.64 -9.57
CA LEU A 303 -4.16 -1.80 -10.74
C LEU A 303 -2.95 -2.33 -11.50
N GLU A 304 -1.93 -2.82 -10.80
CA GLU A 304 -0.74 -3.42 -11.40
C GLU A 304 -1.09 -4.68 -12.21
N ALA A 305 -2.03 -5.49 -11.73
CA ALA A 305 -2.55 -6.63 -12.49
C ALA A 305 -3.36 -6.18 -13.72
N MET A 306 -4.27 -5.22 -13.56
CA MET A 306 -5.10 -4.66 -14.63
C MET A 306 -4.28 -4.03 -15.77
N GLN A 307 -3.11 -3.45 -15.46
CA GLN A 307 -2.19 -2.89 -16.46
C GLN A 307 -1.84 -3.91 -17.55
N PHE A 308 -1.79 -5.18 -17.21
CA PHE A 308 -1.42 -6.29 -18.10
C PHE A 308 -2.63 -7.08 -18.61
N GLY A 309 -3.86 -6.62 -18.34
CA GLY A 309 -5.06 -7.35 -18.68
C GLY A 309 -5.27 -8.60 -17.80
N THR A 310 -4.55 -8.72 -16.69
CA THR A 310 -4.73 -9.82 -15.74
C THR A 310 -5.99 -9.58 -14.92
N PRO A 311 -7.01 -10.47 -15.01
CA PRO A 311 -8.23 -10.34 -14.22
C PRO A 311 -7.96 -10.35 -12.71
N VAL A 312 -8.84 -9.67 -11.97
CA VAL A 312 -8.70 -9.52 -10.52
C VAL A 312 -9.95 -10.00 -9.79
N LEU A 313 -9.74 -10.82 -8.77
CA LEU A 313 -10.73 -11.15 -7.75
C LEU A 313 -10.37 -10.37 -6.49
N ALA A 314 -11.24 -9.52 -5.95
CA ALA A 314 -10.89 -8.63 -4.85
C ALA A 314 -11.95 -8.58 -3.74
N SER A 315 -11.52 -8.20 -2.54
CA SER A 315 -12.45 -7.80 -1.48
C SER A 315 -13.05 -6.43 -1.78
N PRO A 316 -14.30 -6.13 -1.37
CA PRO A 316 -14.92 -4.82 -1.53
C PRO A 316 -14.61 -3.87 -0.36
N PHE A 317 -13.39 -3.91 0.21
CA PHE A 317 -13.06 -3.17 1.42
C PHE A 317 -12.19 -1.95 1.15
N ALA A 318 -12.40 -0.93 1.97
CA ALA A 318 -11.66 0.33 1.98
C ALA A 318 -11.66 1.01 0.59
N SER A 319 -10.49 1.39 0.07
CA SER A 319 -10.37 2.07 -1.23
C SER A 319 -10.49 1.15 -2.45
N ILE A 320 -10.55 -0.18 -2.27
CA ILE A 320 -10.56 -1.12 -3.41
C ILE A 320 -11.74 -0.87 -4.35
N PRO A 321 -13.00 -0.69 -3.89
CA PRO A 321 -14.12 -0.40 -4.79
C PRO A 321 -13.98 0.94 -5.51
N GLU A 322 -13.43 1.96 -4.86
CA GLU A 322 -13.17 3.27 -5.46
C GLU A 322 -12.18 3.17 -6.63
N VAL A 323 -11.13 2.37 -6.45
CA VAL A 323 -10.06 2.21 -7.44
C VAL A 323 -10.45 1.21 -8.54
N CYS A 324 -11.04 0.08 -8.18
CA CYS A 324 -11.31 -1.01 -9.13
C CYS A 324 -12.65 -0.86 -9.87
N GLY A 325 -13.66 -0.17 -9.29
CA GLY A 325 -14.98 -0.05 -9.91
C GLY A 325 -15.61 -1.41 -10.19
N ASP A 326 -16.14 -1.60 -11.39
CA ASP A 326 -16.75 -2.83 -11.89
C ASP A 326 -15.79 -3.74 -12.68
N ALA A 327 -14.50 -3.44 -12.65
CA ALA A 327 -13.47 -4.17 -13.39
C ALA A 327 -12.92 -5.40 -12.64
N VAL A 328 -13.53 -5.79 -11.52
CA VAL A 328 -13.15 -6.96 -10.70
C VAL A 328 -14.35 -7.76 -10.27
N LEU A 329 -14.16 -9.04 -10.01
CA LEU A 329 -15.17 -9.84 -9.31
C LEU A 329 -14.96 -9.73 -7.81
N TYR A 330 -15.91 -9.10 -7.13
CA TYR A 330 -15.87 -8.93 -5.69
C TYR A 330 -16.34 -10.18 -4.95
N PHE A 331 -15.77 -10.41 -3.77
CA PHE A 331 -16.15 -11.48 -2.85
C PHE A 331 -16.02 -11.01 -1.39
N ASN A 332 -16.78 -11.64 -0.50
CA ASN A 332 -16.60 -11.46 0.93
C ASN A 332 -15.27 -12.11 1.37
N PRO A 333 -14.29 -11.33 1.84
CA PRO A 333 -12.96 -11.85 2.19
C PRO A 333 -12.95 -12.77 3.41
N PHE A 334 -14.06 -12.88 4.16
CA PHE A 334 -14.21 -13.80 5.27
C PHE A 334 -14.82 -15.15 4.87
N SER A 335 -15.39 -15.27 3.66
CA SER A 335 -16.02 -16.49 3.16
C SER A 335 -15.11 -17.22 2.19
N THR A 336 -14.54 -18.36 2.61
CA THR A 336 -13.78 -19.25 1.71
C THR A 336 -14.65 -19.80 0.59
N GLU A 337 -15.95 -20.01 0.84
CA GLU A 337 -16.90 -20.50 -0.17
C GLU A 337 -17.14 -19.46 -1.27
N GLU A 338 -17.28 -18.19 -0.90
CA GLU A 338 -17.45 -17.13 -1.89
C GLU A 338 -16.16 -16.90 -2.69
N ILE A 339 -15.00 -16.99 -2.07
CA ILE A 339 -13.71 -16.98 -2.77
C ILE A 339 -13.65 -18.12 -3.79
N LYS A 340 -14.02 -19.35 -3.42
CA LYS A 340 -14.10 -20.49 -4.35
C LYS A 340 -15.05 -20.22 -5.52
N ASN A 341 -16.23 -19.68 -5.22
CA ASN A 341 -17.20 -19.32 -6.25
C ASN A 341 -16.62 -18.37 -7.29
N ARG A 342 -15.94 -17.28 -6.88
CA ARG A 342 -15.31 -16.33 -7.80
C ARG A 342 -14.14 -16.94 -8.56
N ILE A 343 -13.37 -17.84 -7.94
CA ILE A 343 -12.30 -18.59 -8.63
C ILE A 343 -12.90 -19.47 -9.74
N LEU A 344 -14.02 -20.13 -9.51
CA LEU A 344 -14.70 -20.91 -10.52
C LEU A 344 -15.28 -20.04 -11.63
N MET A 345 -15.89 -18.91 -11.29
CA MET A 345 -16.42 -17.95 -12.26
C MET A 345 -15.33 -17.44 -13.22
N ILE A 346 -14.14 -17.07 -12.71
CA ILE A 346 -13.08 -16.54 -13.58
C ILE A 346 -12.45 -17.61 -14.46
N CYS A 347 -12.66 -18.89 -14.18
CA CYS A 347 -12.24 -19.99 -15.07
C CYS A 347 -13.14 -20.11 -16.31
N ASP A 348 -14.33 -19.49 -16.33
CA ASP A 348 -15.14 -19.32 -17.53
C ASP A 348 -14.45 -18.34 -18.50
N LYS A 349 -14.33 -18.74 -19.76
CA LYS A 349 -13.59 -17.98 -20.78
C LYS A 349 -14.24 -16.64 -21.11
N GLU A 350 -15.56 -16.57 -21.13
CA GLU A 350 -16.30 -15.34 -21.45
C GLU A 350 -16.13 -14.33 -20.30
N ILE A 351 -16.32 -14.77 -19.07
CA ILE A 351 -16.10 -13.96 -17.87
C ILE A 351 -14.66 -13.48 -17.81
N TYR A 352 -13.70 -14.38 -18.05
CA TYR A 352 -12.28 -14.02 -18.08
C TYR A 352 -12.00 -12.88 -19.07
N ASN A 353 -12.46 -13.00 -20.31
CA ASN A 353 -12.23 -12.00 -21.34
C ASN A 353 -12.84 -10.65 -20.96
N VAL A 354 -14.10 -10.65 -20.50
CA VAL A 354 -14.79 -9.43 -20.06
C VAL A 354 -14.03 -8.76 -18.89
N MET A 355 -13.57 -9.52 -17.90
CA MET A 355 -12.83 -8.95 -16.75
C MET A 355 -11.45 -8.44 -17.15
N SER A 356 -10.78 -9.10 -18.10
CA SER A 356 -9.50 -8.64 -18.67
C SER A 356 -9.66 -7.30 -19.37
N GLU A 357 -10.62 -7.17 -20.28
CA GLU A 357 -10.90 -5.93 -21.04
C GLU A 357 -11.31 -4.77 -20.12
N ARG A 358 -12.21 -5.03 -19.17
CA ARG A 358 -12.60 -4.02 -18.17
C ARG A 358 -11.41 -3.59 -17.32
N GLY A 359 -10.54 -4.53 -16.95
CA GLY A 359 -9.33 -4.25 -16.19
C GLY A 359 -8.43 -3.25 -16.90
N VAL A 360 -8.11 -3.48 -18.17
CA VAL A 360 -7.28 -2.55 -18.98
C VAL A 360 -7.92 -1.17 -19.08
N SER A 361 -9.21 -1.11 -19.41
CA SER A 361 -9.94 0.16 -19.52
C SER A 361 -9.96 0.93 -18.18
N ARG A 362 -10.14 0.21 -17.07
CA ARG A 362 -10.12 0.80 -15.73
C ARG A 362 -8.74 1.31 -15.36
N PHE A 363 -7.69 0.54 -15.63
CA PHE A 363 -6.32 0.97 -15.43
C PHE A 363 -6.02 2.29 -16.14
N ASP A 364 -6.38 2.42 -17.42
CA ASP A 364 -6.16 3.65 -18.18
C ASP A 364 -6.90 4.85 -17.59
N THR A 365 -8.13 4.64 -17.14
CA THR A 365 -8.93 5.67 -16.47
C THR A 365 -8.24 6.16 -15.19
N ILE A 366 -7.79 5.23 -14.32
CA ILE A 366 -7.13 5.55 -13.05
C ILE A 366 -5.76 6.16 -13.31
N LYS A 367 -4.96 5.63 -14.23
CA LYS A 367 -3.65 6.17 -14.65
C LYS A 367 -3.75 7.64 -15.06
N ASN A 368 -4.75 7.99 -15.88
CA ASN A 368 -4.97 9.36 -16.30
C ASN A 368 -5.34 10.27 -15.13
N LYS A 369 -6.15 9.77 -14.18
CA LYS A 369 -6.48 10.50 -12.97
C LYS A 369 -5.24 10.68 -12.08
N GLN A 370 -4.45 9.63 -11.86
CA GLN A 370 -3.21 9.69 -11.08
C GLN A 370 -2.23 10.74 -11.63
N LYS A 371 -2.05 10.81 -12.95
CA LYS A 371 -1.20 11.83 -13.59
C LYS A 371 -1.71 13.24 -13.32
N LYS A 372 -3.00 13.49 -13.53
CA LYS A 372 -3.61 14.79 -13.26
C LYS A 372 -3.53 15.17 -11.78
N ASP A 373 -3.77 14.22 -10.89
CA ASP A 373 -3.76 14.44 -9.45
C ASP A 373 -2.33 14.67 -8.92
N LEU A 374 -1.29 14.07 -9.53
CA LEU A 374 0.10 14.35 -9.20
C LEU A 374 0.46 15.81 -9.50
N GLU A 375 0.08 16.34 -10.67
CA GLU A 375 0.32 17.74 -11.01
C GLU A 375 -0.40 18.67 -10.03
N LYS A 376 -1.67 18.43 -9.74
CA LYS A 376 -2.45 19.20 -8.76
C LYS A 376 -1.88 19.11 -7.35
N LEU A 377 -1.39 17.95 -6.95
CA LEU A 377 -0.74 17.76 -5.65
C LEU A 377 0.50 18.65 -5.54
N ILE A 378 1.33 18.66 -6.58
CA ILE A 378 2.54 19.48 -6.59
C ILE A 378 2.18 20.96 -6.54
N ASP A 379 1.24 21.44 -7.36
CA ASP A 379 0.77 22.81 -7.32
C ASP A 379 0.26 23.15 -5.90
N TYR A 380 -0.56 22.27 -5.31
CA TYR A 380 -1.05 22.46 -3.95
C TYR A 380 0.05 22.46 -2.88
N ILE A 381 1.13 21.68 -3.04
CA ILE A 381 2.27 21.70 -2.10
C ILE A 381 2.91 23.09 -2.05
N PHE A 382 2.96 23.82 -3.17
CA PHE A 382 3.62 25.11 -3.28
C PHE A 382 2.69 26.34 -3.15
N GLU A 383 1.39 26.14 -2.95
CA GLU A 383 0.42 27.16 -2.53
C GLU A 383 0.56 27.50 -1.03
#